data_1c8008f418a0eb8508107eb7ca5a53db
#
_entry.id   1c8008f418a0eb8508107eb7ca5a53db
#
_cell.length_a   1.000
_cell.length_b   1.000
_cell.length_c   1.000
_cell.angle_alpha   90.00
_cell.angle_beta   90.00
_cell.angle_gamma   90.00
#
_symmetry.space_group_name_H-M   'P 1'
#
loop_
_entity.id
_entity.type
_entity.pdbx_description
1 polymer ?
#
loop_
_entity_poly.entity_id
_entity_poly.type
_entity_poly.pdbx_seq_one_letter_code
_entity_poly.pdbx_strand_id
1 'polypeptide(L)'
;FVFDKGGSARATVLGLGGDHYDLGQEGAIAFQPLARIDEDNMRSWAAEWLAGLLLHEGVVVTPEGKDALWSALGSLASAPLEQRTLTGLLVLLQSNPLRQALQPYTLGGPFGRLLDADADRLALSDVQCFEMEELMHSPAAVLPVLSYLFKRLEERFDGQPTLLILDEAWVFLDDPAFA
;
A
#
# COMPACT_ATOMS: atom_id res chain seq x y z
N PHE A 1 8.50 9.09 12.51
CA PHE A 1 7.24 8.73 11.84
C PHE A 1 6.20 8.38 12.89
N VAL A 2 4.99 8.87 12.73
CA VAL A 2 3.88 8.66 13.66
C VAL A 2 2.71 8.05 12.89
N PHE A 3 2.20 6.93 13.35
CA PHE A 3 0.90 6.40 12.96
C PHE A 3 -0.08 6.73 14.08
N ASP A 4 -0.98 7.65 13.83
CA ASP A 4 -1.84 8.32 14.81
C ASP A 4 -3.32 7.94 14.59
N LYS A 5 -4.10 8.00 15.67
CA LYS A 5 -5.54 7.88 15.61
C LYS A 5 -6.20 9.01 16.41
N GLY A 6 -7.13 9.70 15.76
CA GLY A 6 -7.87 10.82 16.37
C GLY A 6 -7.15 12.15 16.32
N GLY A 7 -6.14 12.30 15.45
CA GLY A 7 -5.49 13.59 15.17
C GLY A 7 -4.63 14.16 16.30
N SER A 8 -4.23 13.32 17.27
CA SER A 8 -3.51 13.76 18.47
C SER A 8 -2.11 14.31 18.17
N ALA A 9 -1.42 13.74 17.18
CA ALA A 9 -0.06 14.13 16.80
C ALA A 9 -0.02 15.28 15.78
N ARG A 10 -1.12 15.61 15.12
CA ARG A 10 -1.17 16.58 14.01
C ARG A 10 -0.51 17.92 14.33
N ALA A 11 -0.92 18.55 15.45
CA ALA A 11 -0.39 19.87 15.82
C ALA A 11 1.12 19.84 16.08
N THR A 12 1.61 18.79 16.73
CA THR A 12 3.03 18.60 17.04
C THR A 12 3.84 18.41 15.76
N VAL A 13 3.40 17.53 14.86
CA VAL A 13 4.09 17.25 13.59
C VAL A 13 4.18 18.49 12.72
N LEU A 14 3.07 19.22 12.54
CA LEU A 14 3.06 20.47 11.78
C LEU A 14 3.92 21.56 12.44
N GLY A 15 3.94 21.64 13.78
CA GLY A 15 4.78 22.56 14.53
C GLY A 15 6.27 22.27 14.39
N LEU A 16 6.66 21.02 14.10
CA LEU A 16 8.02 20.60 13.79
C LEU A 16 8.38 20.76 12.30
N GLY A 17 7.47 21.31 11.49
CA GLY A 17 7.66 21.48 10.05
C GLY A 17 7.51 20.17 9.25
N GLY A 18 6.85 19.16 9.83
CA GLY A 18 6.60 17.87 9.20
C GLY A 18 5.30 17.83 8.39
N ASP A 19 5.06 16.70 7.75
CA ASP A 19 3.88 16.43 6.94
C ASP A 19 2.84 15.60 7.70
N HIS A 20 1.58 15.92 7.50
CA HIS A 20 0.46 15.18 8.06
C HIS A 20 -0.44 14.68 6.91
N TYR A 21 -0.61 13.36 6.83
CA TYR A 21 -1.44 12.68 5.86
C TYR A 21 -2.64 12.03 6.54
N ASP A 22 -3.84 12.38 6.10
CA ASP A 22 -5.06 11.70 6.50
C ASP A 22 -5.37 10.59 5.49
N LEU A 23 -5.25 9.32 5.92
CA LEU A 23 -5.35 8.16 5.05
C LEU A 23 -6.78 7.83 4.60
N GLY A 24 -7.76 8.43 5.24
CA GLY A 24 -9.18 8.20 4.94
C GLY A 24 -9.85 9.34 4.19
N GLN A 25 -9.29 10.54 4.26
CA GLN A 25 -9.90 11.73 3.69
C GLN A 25 -9.84 11.74 2.16
N GLU A 26 -10.96 12.08 1.51
CA GLU A 26 -11.04 12.17 0.06
C GLU A 26 -10.04 13.16 -0.52
N GLY A 27 -9.21 12.66 -1.46
CA GLY A 27 -8.26 13.48 -2.19
C GLY A 27 -7.00 13.91 -1.41
N ALA A 28 -6.85 13.50 -0.14
CA ALA A 28 -5.71 13.87 0.68
C ALA A 28 -4.42 13.18 0.20
N ILE A 29 -4.49 11.89 -0.09
CA ILE A 29 -3.33 11.09 -0.55
C ILE A 29 -3.81 9.96 -1.45
N ALA A 30 -2.94 9.53 -2.37
CA ALA A 30 -3.15 8.35 -3.20
C ALA A 30 -1.79 7.70 -3.49
N PHE A 31 -1.77 6.37 -3.53
CA PHE A 31 -0.57 5.56 -3.67
C PHE A 31 -0.56 4.82 -5.00
N GLN A 32 0.65 4.58 -5.50
CA GLN A 32 0.91 3.76 -6.68
C GLN A 32 1.87 2.61 -6.30
N PRO A 33 1.38 1.54 -5.64
CA PRO A 33 2.23 0.47 -5.14
C PRO A 33 3.02 -0.26 -6.23
N LEU A 34 2.53 -0.24 -7.47
CA LEU A 34 3.15 -0.90 -8.62
C LEU A 34 4.07 0.04 -9.45
N ALA A 35 4.32 1.26 -8.98
CA ALA A 35 5.12 2.25 -9.72
C ALA A 35 6.49 1.73 -10.17
N ARG A 36 7.19 1.01 -9.29
CA ARG A 36 8.61 0.61 -9.45
C ARG A 36 8.79 -0.89 -9.71
N ILE A 37 7.81 -1.57 -10.26
CA ILE A 37 7.89 -3.02 -10.56
C ILE A 37 8.86 -3.38 -11.71
N ASP A 38 9.44 -2.41 -12.39
CA ASP A 38 10.60 -2.58 -13.26
C ASP A 38 11.88 -2.93 -12.50
N GLU A 39 11.95 -2.63 -11.20
CA GLU A 39 13.00 -3.09 -10.30
C GLU A 39 12.66 -4.49 -9.76
N ASP A 40 13.59 -5.43 -9.83
CA ASP A 40 13.34 -6.85 -9.45
C ASP A 40 12.93 -7.02 -7.97
N ASN A 41 13.54 -6.25 -7.06
CA ASN A 41 13.19 -6.26 -5.64
C ASN A 41 11.78 -5.72 -5.39
N MET A 42 11.39 -4.66 -6.09
CA MET A 42 10.03 -4.08 -5.98
C MET A 42 8.98 -4.97 -6.61
N ARG A 43 9.31 -5.62 -7.73
CA ARG A 43 8.42 -6.61 -8.35
C ARG A 43 8.21 -7.83 -7.45
N SER A 44 9.26 -8.31 -6.79
CA SER A 44 9.16 -9.41 -5.82
C SER A 44 8.28 -9.02 -4.63
N TRP A 45 8.52 -7.84 -4.06
CA TRP A 45 7.67 -7.30 -3.01
C TRP A 45 6.21 -7.15 -3.46
N ALA A 46 5.97 -6.61 -4.64
CA ALA A 46 4.61 -6.44 -5.18
C ALA A 46 3.88 -7.77 -5.36
N ALA A 47 4.59 -8.84 -5.78
CA ALA A 47 4.00 -10.16 -5.90
C ALA A 47 3.58 -10.73 -4.53
N GLU A 48 4.38 -10.54 -3.49
CA GLU A 48 4.06 -10.94 -2.11
C GLU A 48 2.91 -10.10 -1.53
N TRP A 49 2.94 -8.80 -1.74
CA TRP A 49 1.88 -7.89 -1.32
C TRP A 49 0.53 -8.25 -1.98
N LEU A 50 0.50 -8.51 -3.29
CA LEU A 50 -0.69 -8.96 -3.99
C LEU A 50 -1.18 -10.33 -3.47
N ALA A 51 -0.27 -11.25 -3.15
CA ALA A 51 -0.64 -12.53 -2.55
C ALA A 51 -1.30 -12.35 -1.17
N GLY A 52 -0.84 -11.37 -0.40
CA GLY A 52 -1.47 -10.96 0.87
C GLY A 52 -2.89 -10.42 0.66
N LEU A 53 -3.12 -9.55 -0.34
CA LEU A 53 -4.45 -9.06 -0.70
C LEU A 53 -5.38 -10.21 -1.08
N LEU A 54 -4.91 -11.12 -1.91
CA LEU A 54 -5.69 -12.28 -2.36
C LEU A 54 -6.06 -13.19 -1.19
N LEU A 55 -5.14 -13.41 -0.27
CA LEU A 55 -5.40 -14.19 0.94
C LEU A 55 -6.46 -13.54 1.82
N HIS A 56 -6.40 -12.21 1.97
CA HIS A 56 -7.41 -11.44 2.72
C HIS A 56 -8.80 -11.57 2.10
N GLU A 57 -8.89 -11.63 0.76
CA GLU A 57 -10.13 -11.89 0.01
C GLU A 57 -10.51 -13.38 -0.03
N GLY A 58 -9.84 -14.22 0.76
CA GLY A 58 -10.13 -15.65 0.85
C GLY A 58 -9.61 -16.49 -0.33
N VAL A 59 -8.74 -15.94 -1.16
CA VAL A 59 -8.17 -16.63 -2.32
C VAL A 59 -6.75 -17.08 -2.01
N VAL A 60 -6.56 -18.39 -1.87
CA VAL A 60 -5.22 -18.98 -1.73
C VAL A 60 -4.54 -19.02 -3.10
N VAL A 61 -3.37 -18.40 -3.20
CA VAL A 61 -2.62 -18.35 -4.45
C VAL A 61 -1.91 -19.69 -4.69
N THR A 62 -2.35 -20.42 -5.70
CA THR A 62 -1.69 -21.66 -6.16
C THR A 62 -0.36 -21.37 -6.87
N PRO A 63 0.50 -22.36 -7.09
CA PRO A 63 1.70 -22.19 -7.91
C PRO A 63 1.41 -21.54 -9.29
N GLU A 64 0.37 -22.02 -9.98
CA GLU A 64 -0.05 -21.46 -11.27
C GLU A 64 -0.54 -20.01 -11.13
N GLY A 65 -1.18 -19.67 -9.99
CA GLY A 65 -1.59 -18.33 -9.66
C GLY A 65 -0.39 -17.39 -9.44
N LYS A 66 0.66 -17.88 -8.79
CA LYS A 66 1.93 -17.13 -8.62
C LYS A 66 2.60 -16.86 -9.96
N ASP A 67 2.65 -17.84 -10.84
CA ASP A 67 3.20 -17.70 -12.19
C ASP A 67 2.40 -16.68 -13.02
N ALA A 68 1.07 -16.73 -12.91
CA ALA A 68 0.19 -15.77 -13.58
C ALA A 68 0.40 -14.33 -13.08
N LEU A 69 0.51 -14.14 -11.75
CA LEU A 69 0.82 -12.82 -11.16
C LEU A 69 2.18 -12.32 -11.60
N TRP A 70 3.21 -13.16 -11.53
CA TRP A 70 4.58 -12.80 -11.90
C TRP A 70 4.68 -12.41 -13.38
N SER A 71 4.03 -13.18 -14.27
CA SER A 71 3.98 -12.89 -15.69
C SER A 71 3.24 -11.57 -15.99
N ALA A 72 2.12 -11.31 -15.31
CA ALA A 72 1.36 -10.07 -15.45
C ALA A 72 2.16 -8.87 -14.96
N LEU A 73 2.83 -8.98 -13.79
CA LEU A 73 3.72 -7.93 -13.26
C LEU A 73 4.90 -7.66 -14.21
N GLY A 74 5.52 -8.70 -14.76
CA GLY A 74 6.61 -8.56 -15.73
C GLY A 74 6.15 -7.84 -17.00
N SER A 75 4.95 -8.12 -17.49
CA SER A 75 4.37 -7.41 -18.64
C SER A 75 4.05 -5.95 -18.30
N LEU A 76 3.48 -5.70 -17.12
CA LEU A 76 3.14 -4.35 -16.65
C LEU A 76 4.39 -3.49 -16.40
N ALA A 77 5.50 -4.09 -16.00
CA ALA A 77 6.78 -3.40 -15.80
C ALA A 77 7.30 -2.69 -17.07
N SER A 78 6.90 -3.16 -18.24
CA SER A 78 7.25 -2.56 -19.53
C SER A 78 6.31 -1.42 -19.95
N ALA A 79 5.21 -1.20 -19.22
CA ALA A 79 4.26 -0.13 -19.49
C ALA A 79 4.80 1.23 -18.97
N PRO A 80 4.29 2.37 -19.50
CA PRO A 80 4.51 3.69 -18.92
C PRO A 80 4.16 3.74 -17.43
N LEU A 81 4.86 4.59 -16.68
CA LEU A 81 4.74 4.66 -15.22
C LEU A 81 3.28 4.86 -14.75
N GLU A 82 2.55 5.75 -15.40
CA GLU A 82 1.16 6.08 -15.10
C GLU A 82 0.18 4.92 -15.33
N GLN A 83 0.59 3.89 -16.07
CA GLN A 83 -0.21 2.68 -16.31
C GLN A 83 0.12 1.53 -15.37
N ARG A 84 1.19 1.65 -14.56
CA ARG A 84 1.60 0.63 -13.59
C ARG A 84 0.70 0.68 -12.34
N THR A 85 -0.57 0.38 -12.55
CA THR A 85 -1.64 0.45 -11.55
C THR A 85 -2.26 -0.94 -11.34
N LEU A 86 -3.06 -1.11 -10.29
CA LEU A 86 -3.81 -2.36 -10.09
C LEU A 86 -4.83 -2.57 -11.22
N THR A 87 -5.47 -1.51 -11.69
CA THR A 87 -6.34 -1.56 -12.87
C THR A 87 -5.56 -2.06 -14.09
N GLY A 88 -4.35 -1.53 -14.34
CA GLY A 88 -3.47 -2.00 -15.41
C GLY A 88 -3.08 -3.47 -15.27
N LEU A 89 -2.79 -3.92 -14.04
CA LEU A 89 -2.50 -5.32 -13.74
C LEU A 89 -3.67 -6.24 -14.10
N LEU A 90 -4.90 -5.86 -13.74
CA LEU A 90 -6.09 -6.67 -14.00
C LEU A 90 -6.34 -6.89 -15.49
N VAL A 91 -5.96 -5.95 -16.35
CA VAL A 91 -6.06 -6.12 -17.82
C VAL A 91 -5.14 -7.24 -18.31
N LEU A 92 -3.96 -7.38 -17.71
CA LEU A 92 -2.94 -8.37 -18.10
C LEU A 92 -3.12 -9.72 -17.41
N LEU A 93 -3.82 -9.76 -16.27
CA LEU A 93 -4.01 -10.97 -15.49
C LEU A 93 -5.08 -11.86 -16.09
N GLN A 94 -4.70 -13.08 -16.52
CA GLN A 94 -5.63 -14.00 -17.23
C GLN A 94 -6.53 -14.81 -16.29
N SER A 95 -6.16 -14.94 -15.00
CA SER A 95 -6.93 -15.69 -14.00
C SER A 95 -8.15 -14.92 -13.52
N ASN A 96 -9.35 -15.36 -13.83
CA ASN A 96 -10.59 -14.74 -13.38
C ASN A 96 -10.76 -14.70 -11.85
N PRO A 97 -10.45 -15.76 -11.08
CA PRO A 97 -10.53 -15.72 -9.62
C PRO A 97 -9.63 -14.62 -9.01
N LEU A 98 -8.38 -14.50 -9.50
CA LEU A 98 -7.45 -13.49 -9.01
C LEU A 98 -7.92 -12.08 -9.39
N ARG A 99 -8.45 -11.91 -10.60
CA ARG A 99 -9.02 -10.61 -11.04
C ARG A 99 -10.19 -10.17 -10.16
N GLN A 100 -11.12 -11.08 -9.88
CA GLN A 100 -12.29 -10.78 -9.05
C GLN A 100 -11.89 -10.39 -7.63
N ALA A 101 -10.94 -11.09 -7.03
CA ALA A 101 -10.44 -10.81 -5.70
C ALA A 101 -9.68 -9.47 -5.60
N LEU A 102 -8.97 -9.07 -6.65
CA LEU A 102 -8.25 -7.79 -6.67
C LEU A 102 -9.12 -6.60 -7.11
N GLN A 103 -10.32 -6.84 -7.65
CA GLN A 103 -11.20 -5.78 -8.15
C GLN A 103 -11.55 -4.69 -7.10
N PRO A 104 -11.77 -5.00 -5.82
CA PRO A 104 -12.04 -3.98 -4.80
C PRO A 104 -10.95 -2.92 -4.65
N TYR A 105 -9.71 -3.25 -5.01
CA TYR A 105 -8.53 -2.40 -4.88
C TYR A 105 -8.22 -1.58 -6.14
N THR A 106 -9.00 -1.72 -7.21
CA THR A 106 -8.86 -0.97 -8.46
C THR A 106 -9.74 0.30 -8.46
N LEU A 107 -9.53 1.20 -9.42
CA LEU A 107 -10.26 2.46 -9.55
C LEU A 107 -11.80 2.32 -9.50
N GLY A 108 -12.34 1.19 -9.96
CA GLY A 108 -13.77 0.88 -9.87
C GLY A 108 -14.24 0.36 -8.52
N GLY A 109 -13.32 0.06 -7.61
CA GLY A 109 -13.59 -0.53 -6.31
C GLY A 109 -13.49 0.47 -5.16
N PRO A 110 -13.93 0.07 -3.95
CA PRO A 110 -13.99 0.95 -2.79
C PRO A 110 -12.61 1.46 -2.32
N PHE A 111 -11.53 0.71 -2.56
CA PHE A 111 -10.18 1.02 -2.08
C PHE A 111 -9.25 1.56 -3.17
N GLY A 112 -9.68 1.55 -4.43
CA GLY A 112 -8.86 1.96 -5.57
C GLY A 112 -8.45 3.43 -5.54
N ARG A 113 -9.28 4.27 -4.96
CA ARG A 113 -8.96 5.69 -4.77
C ARG A 113 -7.63 5.88 -4.00
N LEU A 114 -7.35 5.03 -3.03
CA LEU A 114 -6.16 5.11 -2.21
C LEU A 114 -4.97 4.32 -2.79
N LEU A 115 -5.23 3.18 -3.45
CA LEU A 115 -4.21 2.20 -3.81
C LEU A 115 -3.96 2.06 -5.33
N ASP A 116 -4.73 2.73 -6.18
CA ASP A 116 -4.67 2.55 -7.63
C ASP A 116 -4.47 3.88 -8.39
N ALA A 117 -3.59 4.73 -7.82
CA ALA A 117 -3.24 6.00 -8.45
C ALA A 117 -2.28 5.81 -9.64
N ASP A 118 -2.31 6.77 -10.56
CA ASP A 118 -1.38 6.90 -11.68
C ASP A 118 -0.05 7.59 -11.32
N ALA A 119 0.01 8.16 -10.12
CA ALA A 119 1.20 8.73 -9.52
C ALA A 119 1.17 8.60 -8.00
N ASP A 120 2.31 8.23 -7.43
CA ASP A 120 2.46 8.18 -5.96
C ASP A 120 2.59 9.60 -5.41
N ARG A 121 1.69 9.97 -4.50
CA ARG A 121 1.65 11.30 -3.89
C ARG A 121 2.29 11.34 -2.50
N LEU A 122 2.88 10.23 -2.06
CA LEU A 122 3.60 10.18 -0.79
C LEU A 122 4.99 10.82 -0.95
N ALA A 123 5.17 12.00 -0.38
CA ALA A 123 6.49 12.56 -0.14
C ALA A 123 6.98 12.12 1.24
N LEU A 124 8.18 11.56 1.33
CA LEU A 124 8.78 11.15 2.60
C LEU A 124 9.64 12.28 3.14
N SER A 125 9.18 12.93 4.23
CA SER A 125 9.93 13.93 5.00
C SER A 125 10.50 13.33 6.29
N ASP A 126 11.32 14.09 6.99
CA ASP A 126 11.98 13.63 8.24
C ASP A 126 11.00 13.49 9.40
N VAL A 127 9.92 14.28 9.38
CA VAL A 127 8.86 14.24 10.39
C VAL A 127 7.52 14.03 9.66
N GLN A 128 6.88 12.91 9.91
CA GLN A 128 5.61 12.57 9.25
C GLN A 128 4.62 11.94 10.20
N CYS A 129 3.34 12.25 9.97
CA CYS A 129 2.21 11.63 10.63
C CYS A 129 1.23 11.07 9.61
N PHE A 130 0.78 9.86 9.85
CA PHE A 130 -0.27 9.17 9.12
C PHE A 130 -1.48 9.01 10.05
N GLU A 131 -2.54 9.78 9.79
CA GLU A 131 -3.81 9.67 10.53
C GLU A 131 -4.61 8.49 9.97
N MET A 132 -4.96 7.54 10.82
CA MET A 132 -5.54 6.25 10.44
C MET A 132 -7.01 6.10 10.81
N GLU A 133 -7.62 7.04 11.52
CA GLU A 133 -8.97 6.85 12.07
C GLU A 133 -9.99 6.41 11.03
N GLU A 134 -10.07 7.11 9.90
CA GLU A 134 -10.99 6.75 8.82
C GLU A 134 -10.58 5.46 8.10
N LEU A 135 -9.28 5.21 7.93
CA LEU A 135 -8.78 3.97 7.33
C LEU A 135 -9.19 2.76 8.17
N MET A 136 -9.18 2.86 9.49
CA MET A 136 -9.55 1.79 10.41
C MET A 136 -11.03 1.40 10.33
N HIS A 137 -11.90 2.24 9.78
CA HIS A 137 -13.28 1.88 9.47
C HIS A 137 -13.41 0.95 8.26
N SER A 138 -12.31 0.71 7.53
CA SER A 138 -12.25 -0.16 6.36
C SER A 138 -11.20 -1.27 6.54
N PRO A 139 -11.48 -2.32 7.33
CA PRO A 139 -10.51 -3.35 7.70
C PRO A 139 -9.77 -3.96 6.49
N ALA A 140 -10.46 -4.15 5.37
CA ALA A 140 -9.88 -4.67 4.13
C ALA A 140 -8.82 -3.75 3.51
N ALA A 141 -8.82 -2.45 3.81
CA ALA A 141 -7.84 -1.49 3.31
C ALA A 141 -6.65 -1.28 4.27
N VAL A 142 -6.82 -1.57 5.57
CA VAL A 142 -5.80 -1.29 6.59
C VAL A 142 -4.49 -1.98 6.26
N LEU A 143 -4.51 -3.32 6.14
CA LEU A 143 -3.31 -4.11 5.90
C LEU A 143 -2.60 -3.75 4.58
N PRO A 144 -3.30 -3.65 3.44
CA PRO A 144 -2.69 -3.21 2.18
C PRO A 144 -1.99 -1.86 2.25
N VAL A 145 -2.65 -0.88 2.86
CA VAL A 145 -2.13 0.48 2.98
C VAL A 145 -0.93 0.52 3.91
N LEU A 146 -1.03 -0.10 5.09
CA LEU A 146 0.06 -0.12 6.06
C LEU A 146 1.28 -0.87 5.52
N SER A 147 1.10 -2.03 4.87
CA SER A 147 2.19 -2.77 4.25
C SER A 147 2.92 -1.94 3.19
N TYR A 148 2.18 -1.16 2.40
CA TYR A 148 2.78 -0.25 1.43
C TYR A 148 3.54 0.89 2.13
N LEU A 149 2.95 1.53 3.13
CA LEU A 149 3.60 2.60 3.89
C LEU A 149 4.89 2.12 4.56
N PHE A 150 4.87 0.95 5.22
CA PHE A 150 6.07 0.38 5.80
C PHE A 150 7.14 0.09 4.75
N LYS A 151 6.77 -0.41 3.56
CA LYS A 151 7.71 -0.59 2.46
C LYS A 151 8.35 0.73 2.03
N ARG A 152 7.58 1.80 1.98
CA ARG A 152 8.11 3.14 1.65
C ARG A 152 8.99 3.70 2.77
N LEU A 153 8.65 3.46 4.04
CA LEU A 153 9.46 3.88 5.19
C LEU A 153 10.77 3.10 5.27
N GLU A 154 10.77 1.81 4.94
CA GLU A 154 11.98 0.98 4.88
C GLU A 154 13.07 1.62 4.01
N GLU A 155 12.68 2.28 2.91
CA GLU A 155 13.60 2.99 2.01
C GLU A 155 14.30 4.19 2.68
N ARG A 156 13.78 4.66 3.82
CA ARG A 156 14.34 5.78 4.61
C ARG A 156 15.25 5.31 5.74
N PHE A 157 15.32 4.01 6.02
CA PHE A 157 16.17 3.46 7.07
C PHE A 157 17.61 3.29 6.55
N ASP A 158 18.31 4.41 6.50
CA ASP A 158 19.68 4.54 5.98
C ASP A 158 20.77 4.44 7.07
N GLY A 159 20.41 3.97 8.26
CA GLY A 159 21.29 3.89 9.43
C GLY A 159 21.21 5.11 10.35
N GLN A 160 20.43 6.14 10.00
CA GLN A 160 20.15 7.25 10.91
C GLN A 160 19.19 6.83 12.03
N PRO A 161 19.33 7.38 13.25
CA PRO A 161 18.37 7.13 14.31
C PRO A 161 16.95 7.51 13.88
N THR A 162 16.06 6.53 13.87
CA THR A 162 14.66 6.72 13.46
C THR A 162 13.73 6.37 14.60
N LEU A 163 12.79 7.27 14.91
CA LEU A 163 11.73 7.04 15.87
C LEU A 163 10.43 6.71 15.13
N LEU A 164 9.90 5.52 15.39
CA LEU A 164 8.59 5.08 14.93
C LEU A 164 7.63 5.04 16.11
N ILE A 165 6.55 5.79 16.04
CA ILE A 165 5.49 5.86 17.04
C ILE A 165 4.25 5.21 16.41
N LEU A 166 3.75 4.16 17.05
CA LEU A 166 2.53 3.45 16.63
C LEU A 166 1.47 3.67 17.70
N ASP A 167 0.52 4.55 17.42
CA ASP A 167 -0.71 4.61 18.21
C ASP A 167 -1.62 3.45 17.81
N GLU A 168 -2.37 2.88 18.74
CA GLU A 168 -3.15 1.66 18.51
C GLU A 168 -2.28 0.49 17.98
N ALA A 169 -1.11 0.28 18.60
CA ALA A 169 -0.10 -0.70 18.14
C ALA A 169 -0.66 -2.13 17.94
N TRP A 170 -1.74 -2.51 18.61
CA TRP A 170 -2.42 -3.80 18.46
C TRP A 170 -2.89 -4.05 17.01
N VAL A 171 -3.23 -3.00 16.24
CA VAL A 171 -3.60 -3.11 14.82
C VAL A 171 -2.48 -3.72 13.99
N PHE A 172 -1.23 -3.42 14.39
CA PHE A 172 -0.02 -3.90 13.71
C PHE A 172 0.43 -5.26 14.24
N LEU A 173 0.15 -5.56 15.52
CA LEU A 173 0.66 -6.77 16.19
C LEU A 173 -0.24 -7.99 16.02
N ASP A 174 -1.52 -7.80 15.73
CA ASP A 174 -2.48 -8.89 15.55
C ASP A 174 -2.41 -9.54 14.17
N ASP A 175 -1.70 -8.93 13.21
CA ASP A 175 -1.57 -9.47 11.86
C ASP A 175 -0.21 -10.11 11.62
N PRO A 176 -0.15 -11.36 11.10
CA PRO A 176 1.09 -12.08 10.81
C PRO A 176 2.02 -11.37 9.82
N ALA A 177 1.51 -10.44 9.01
CA ALA A 177 2.32 -9.67 8.06
C ALA A 177 3.28 -8.69 8.75
N PHE A 178 3.06 -8.39 10.05
CA PHE A 178 3.91 -7.48 10.84
C PHE A 178 4.68 -8.21 11.96
N ALA A 179 4.63 -9.55 12.01
CA ALA A 179 5.27 -10.38 13.04
C ALA A 179 6.75 -10.72 12.73
#